data_372adda675e3bf1e606c954824f1f518
#
_entry.id   372adda675e3bf1e606c954824f1f518
#
_cell.length_a   1.000
_cell.length_b   1.000
_cell.length_c   1.000
_cell.angle_alpha   90.00
_cell.angle_beta   90.00
_cell.angle_gamma   90.00
#
_symmetry.space_group_name_H-M   'P 1'
#
loop_
_entity.id
_entity.type
_entity.pdbx_description
1 polymer ?
#
loop_
_entity_poly.entity_id
_entity_poly.type
_entity_poly.pdbx_seq_one_letter_code
_entity_poly.pdbx_strand_id
1 'polypeptide(L)'
;MAPDYILLRIETIDERYPSLDDSLCLNLITQRYRFLDSENGFLLWRREPGIFDPKTVAATPRRATNLAIGQSLNIADLATEPLWATIDLPTSPLGRIRNFFYKPPVIRLQLQDDHGTITSFRLPQPQGRTGFILSPIIENTDTLMIFSRGRSARRVHSLTLLIDPADQKYAPVAVLGRRVPIVIWARGLTYF
;
A
#
# COMPACT_ATOMS: atom_id res chain seq x y z
N MET A 1 -19.64 -1.52 18.23
CA MET A 1 -19.93 -2.90 17.75
C MET A 1 -19.52 -2.97 16.28
N ALA A 2 -18.80 -3.98 15.85
CA ALA A 2 -18.43 -4.13 14.43
C ALA A 2 -19.61 -4.72 13.65
N PRO A 3 -19.90 -4.31 12.40
CA PRO A 3 -21.02 -4.82 11.61
C PRO A 3 -20.82 -6.31 11.26
N ASP A 4 -21.89 -7.02 11.03
CA ASP A 4 -21.82 -8.44 10.63
C ASP A 4 -21.53 -8.61 9.14
N TYR A 5 -21.89 -7.61 8.33
CA TYR A 5 -21.62 -7.57 6.90
C TYR A 5 -21.00 -6.25 6.49
N ILE A 6 -20.11 -6.29 5.52
CA ILE A 6 -19.50 -5.12 4.88
C ILE A 6 -19.71 -5.26 3.38
N LEU A 7 -20.16 -4.17 2.76
CA LEU A 7 -20.18 -4.01 1.31
C LEU A 7 -19.05 -3.06 0.95
N LEU A 8 -18.11 -3.52 0.13
CA LEU A 8 -16.88 -2.80 -0.20
C LEU A 8 -16.72 -2.67 -1.71
N ARG A 9 -16.36 -1.47 -2.14
CA ARG A 9 -15.90 -1.20 -3.49
C ARG A 9 -14.58 -0.43 -3.40
N ILE A 10 -13.60 -0.85 -4.18
CA ILE A 10 -12.29 -0.21 -4.26
C ILE A 10 -12.05 0.25 -5.68
N GLU A 11 -11.68 1.51 -5.81
CA GLU A 11 -11.29 2.13 -7.08
C GLU A 11 -10.14 3.10 -6.85
N THR A 12 -9.38 3.36 -7.90
CA THR A 12 -8.33 4.39 -7.86
C THR A 12 -8.99 5.77 -7.82
N ILE A 13 -8.73 6.53 -6.76
CA ILE A 13 -9.19 7.91 -6.58
C ILE A 13 -7.96 8.83 -6.67
N ASP A 14 -8.00 9.88 -7.49
CA ASP A 14 -6.92 10.84 -7.68
C ASP A 14 -5.54 10.18 -7.95
N GLU A 15 -5.53 9.12 -8.73
CA GLU A 15 -4.35 8.31 -9.04
C GLU A 15 -3.65 7.70 -7.81
N ARG A 16 -4.30 7.66 -6.65
CA ARG A 16 -3.74 7.04 -5.45
C ARG A 16 -3.78 5.51 -5.56
N TYR A 17 -2.84 4.88 -4.90
CA TYR A 17 -2.87 3.43 -4.77
C TYR A 17 -4.07 3.03 -3.90
N PRO A 18 -5.03 2.24 -4.40
CA PRO A 18 -6.28 1.99 -3.69
C PRO A 18 -6.10 1.39 -2.29
N SER A 19 -5.09 0.57 -2.06
CA SER A 19 -4.85 0.01 -0.74
C SER A 19 -4.29 1.02 0.28
N LEU A 20 -3.96 2.25 -0.16
CA LEU A 20 -3.61 3.37 0.74
C LEU A 20 -4.84 4.05 1.33
N ASP A 21 -5.93 4.10 0.55
CA ASP A 21 -7.18 4.69 1.02
C ASP A 21 -7.81 3.72 2.00
N ASP A 22 -8.17 4.21 3.19
CA ASP A 22 -8.72 3.39 4.28
C ASP A 22 -7.89 2.13 4.62
N SER A 23 -6.58 2.21 4.47
CA SER A 23 -5.65 1.08 4.62
C SER A 23 -5.84 0.29 5.92
N LEU A 24 -6.09 0.99 7.05
CA LEU A 24 -6.34 0.34 8.34
C LEU A 24 -7.68 -0.43 8.34
N CYS A 25 -8.71 0.12 7.69
CA CYS A 25 -9.99 -0.55 7.51
C CYS A 25 -9.83 -1.81 6.65
N LEU A 26 -9.18 -1.67 5.48
CA LEU A 26 -8.92 -2.78 4.58
C LEU A 26 -8.13 -3.88 5.28
N ASN A 27 -7.17 -3.49 6.11
CA ASN A 27 -6.42 -4.39 6.94
C ASN A 27 -7.28 -5.18 7.93
N LEU A 28 -8.22 -4.50 8.62
CA LEU A 28 -9.14 -5.14 9.56
C LEU A 28 -10.15 -6.04 8.83
N ILE A 29 -10.62 -5.62 7.66
CA ILE A 29 -11.57 -6.38 6.84
C ILE A 29 -10.91 -7.70 6.42
N THR A 30 -9.72 -7.66 5.85
CA THR A 30 -9.02 -8.87 5.39
C THR A 30 -8.62 -9.84 6.52
N GLN A 31 -8.68 -9.41 7.78
CA GLN A 31 -8.36 -10.24 8.95
C GLN A 31 -9.58 -10.76 9.70
N ARG A 32 -10.71 -10.03 9.65
CA ARG A 32 -11.88 -10.33 10.50
C ARG A 32 -13.11 -10.72 9.72
N TYR A 33 -13.06 -10.57 8.41
CA TYR A 33 -14.18 -10.84 7.53
C TYR A 33 -13.75 -11.80 6.44
N ARG A 34 -14.67 -12.67 6.09
CA ARG A 34 -14.55 -13.59 4.98
C ARG A 34 -15.29 -13.02 3.78
N PHE A 35 -14.65 -13.04 2.62
CA PHE A 35 -15.31 -12.75 1.35
C PHE A 35 -16.40 -13.79 1.07
N LEU A 36 -17.61 -13.32 0.74
CA LEU A 36 -18.74 -14.17 0.40
C LEU A 36 -19.03 -14.15 -1.10
N ASP A 37 -19.28 -12.95 -1.64
CA ASP A 37 -19.78 -12.80 -2.98
C ASP A 37 -19.42 -11.44 -3.59
N SER A 38 -19.60 -11.30 -4.90
CA SER A 38 -19.39 -10.04 -5.62
C SER A 38 -20.52 -9.81 -6.61
N GLU A 39 -21.09 -8.62 -6.58
CA GLU A 39 -22.13 -8.20 -7.51
C GLU A 39 -21.96 -6.72 -7.87
N ASN A 40 -22.11 -6.39 -9.16
CA ASN A 40 -22.06 -5.01 -9.69
C ASN A 40 -20.84 -4.20 -9.24
N GLY A 41 -19.67 -4.83 -9.13
CA GLY A 41 -18.43 -4.18 -8.70
C GLY A 41 -18.34 -3.94 -7.20
N PHE A 42 -19.21 -4.53 -6.39
CA PHE A 42 -19.14 -4.55 -4.94
C PHE A 42 -18.77 -5.93 -4.43
N LEU A 43 -18.02 -5.98 -3.33
CA LEU A 43 -17.65 -7.18 -2.61
C LEU A 43 -18.44 -7.26 -1.30
N LEU A 44 -19.08 -8.38 -1.07
CA LEU A 44 -19.79 -8.67 0.17
C LEU A 44 -18.88 -9.49 1.08
N TRP A 45 -18.67 -9.00 2.30
CA TRP A 45 -17.89 -9.65 3.33
C TRP A 45 -18.75 -9.90 4.57
N ARG A 46 -18.56 -11.04 5.21
CA ARG A 46 -19.22 -11.40 6.47
C ARG A 46 -18.18 -11.52 7.58
N ARG A 47 -18.49 -10.94 8.73
CA ARG A 47 -17.66 -11.07 9.92
C ARG A 47 -17.56 -12.54 10.33
N GLU A 48 -16.35 -12.97 10.62
CA GLU A 48 -16.09 -14.33 11.10
C GLU A 48 -15.48 -14.25 12.50
N PRO A 49 -16.27 -14.59 13.56
CA PRO A 49 -15.78 -14.56 14.92
C PRO A 49 -14.69 -15.62 15.12
N GLY A 50 -13.57 -15.23 15.74
CA GLY A 50 -12.52 -16.17 16.14
C GLY A 50 -11.30 -16.27 15.21
N ILE A 51 -11.32 -15.68 14.02
CA ILE A 51 -10.15 -15.69 13.12
C ILE A 51 -9.05 -14.74 13.60
N PHE A 52 -9.43 -13.66 14.28
CA PHE A 52 -8.49 -12.65 14.73
C PHE A 52 -7.88 -12.97 16.08
N ASP A 53 -6.65 -13.46 16.11
CA ASP A 53 -5.79 -13.41 17.29
C ASP A 53 -4.78 -12.25 17.13
N PRO A 54 -4.86 -11.18 17.96
CA PRO A 54 -3.91 -10.09 17.91
C PRO A 54 -2.44 -10.53 18.06
N LYS A 55 -2.21 -11.69 18.70
CA LYS A 55 -0.86 -12.23 18.91
C LYS A 55 -0.28 -12.90 17.66
N THR A 56 -1.13 -13.47 16.81
CA THR A 56 -0.69 -14.10 15.55
C THR A 56 -0.43 -13.08 14.45
N VAL A 57 -0.97 -11.88 14.61
CA VAL A 57 -0.81 -10.75 13.66
C VAL A 57 0.41 -9.87 13.99
N ALA A 58 1.24 -10.26 14.93
CA ALA A 58 2.52 -9.60 15.15
C ALA A 58 3.35 -9.70 13.87
N ALA A 59 3.18 -8.69 12.99
CA ALA A 59 3.89 -8.62 11.73
C ALA A 59 5.40 -8.57 12.03
N THR A 60 6.11 -9.62 11.64
CA THR A 60 7.56 -9.63 11.75
C THR A 60 8.14 -8.83 10.59
N PRO A 61 8.92 -7.78 10.82
CA PRO A 61 9.58 -7.06 9.75
C PRO A 61 10.44 -8.03 8.93
N ARG A 62 10.17 -8.13 7.63
CA ARG A 62 10.99 -8.92 6.70
C ARG A 62 12.16 -8.11 6.17
N ARG A 63 11.92 -6.81 5.99
CA ARG A 63 12.94 -5.88 5.52
C ARG A 63 12.68 -4.50 6.06
N ALA A 64 13.71 -3.87 6.60
CA ALA A 64 13.74 -2.45 6.92
C ALA A 64 14.92 -1.82 6.18
N THR A 65 14.68 -0.76 5.42
CA THR A 65 15.70 -0.11 4.61
C THR A 65 15.40 1.37 4.42
N ASN A 66 16.40 2.10 3.95
CA ASN A 66 16.26 3.49 3.55
C ASN A 66 16.47 3.59 2.04
N LEU A 67 15.46 4.06 1.32
CA LEU A 67 15.48 4.19 -0.12
C LEU A 67 15.70 5.64 -0.53
N ALA A 68 16.58 5.89 -1.48
CA ALA A 68 16.69 7.20 -2.09
C ALA A 68 15.59 7.37 -3.16
N ILE A 69 15.14 8.61 -3.35
CA ILE A 69 14.23 8.94 -4.46
C ILE A 69 14.91 8.61 -5.79
N GLY A 70 14.21 7.91 -6.67
CA GLY A 70 14.71 7.41 -7.94
C GLY A 70 15.43 6.05 -7.87
N GLN A 71 15.69 5.54 -6.66
CA GLN A 71 16.29 4.22 -6.47
C GLN A 71 15.21 3.15 -6.49
N SER A 72 15.48 2.03 -7.17
CA SER A 72 14.59 0.85 -7.14
C SER A 72 15.00 -0.10 -6.01
N LEU A 73 14.01 -0.61 -5.30
CA LEU A 73 14.15 -1.66 -4.30
C LEU A 73 13.55 -2.96 -4.84
N ASN A 74 14.39 -3.95 -5.07
CA ASN A 74 13.94 -5.29 -5.44
C ASN A 74 13.41 -6.02 -4.19
N ILE A 75 12.22 -6.62 -4.29
CA ILE A 75 11.54 -7.38 -3.24
C ILE A 75 11.01 -8.73 -3.73
N ALA A 76 11.47 -9.20 -4.88
CA ALA A 76 11.01 -10.45 -5.47
C ALA A 76 11.19 -11.66 -4.54
N ASP A 77 12.24 -11.66 -3.75
CA ASP A 77 12.54 -12.67 -2.74
C ASP A 77 11.54 -12.71 -1.57
N LEU A 78 10.81 -11.61 -1.34
CA LEU A 78 9.79 -11.50 -0.30
C LEU A 78 8.38 -11.78 -0.83
N ALA A 79 8.15 -11.69 -2.13
CA ALA A 79 6.82 -11.72 -2.75
C ALA A 79 6.17 -13.11 -2.79
N THR A 80 6.69 -14.10 -2.06
CA THR A 80 6.07 -15.44 -1.93
C THR A 80 4.80 -15.41 -1.08
N GLU A 81 4.64 -14.41 -0.26
CA GLU A 81 3.50 -14.18 0.64
C GLU A 81 2.98 -12.74 0.51
N PRO A 82 1.78 -12.44 0.98
CA PRO A 82 1.28 -11.07 0.99
C PRO A 82 2.17 -10.16 1.82
N LEU A 83 2.49 -9.00 1.25
CA LEU A 83 3.37 -8.01 1.88
C LEU A 83 2.59 -6.75 2.23
N TRP A 84 2.86 -6.25 3.41
CA TRP A 84 2.45 -4.95 3.89
C TRP A 84 3.66 -4.03 3.97
N ALA A 85 3.52 -2.77 3.59
CA ALA A 85 4.60 -1.80 3.69
C ALA A 85 4.18 -0.52 4.38
N THR A 86 5.10 0.09 5.11
CA THR A 86 5.03 1.50 5.50
C THR A 86 6.15 2.26 4.84
N ILE A 87 5.84 3.47 4.39
CA ILE A 87 6.78 4.39 3.76
C ILE A 87 6.67 5.73 4.49
N ASP A 88 7.71 6.08 5.22
CA ASP A 88 7.77 7.37 5.89
C ASP A 88 8.49 8.39 5.02
N LEU A 89 7.73 9.36 4.49
CA LEU A 89 8.27 10.44 3.68
C LEU A 89 8.65 11.63 4.58
N PRO A 90 9.89 11.71 5.07
CA PRO A 90 10.30 12.78 5.97
C PRO A 90 10.32 14.12 5.22
N THR A 91 9.77 15.14 5.86
CA THR A 91 9.86 16.51 5.35
C THR A 91 11.01 17.23 6.04
N SER A 92 11.94 17.78 5.27
CA SER A 92 13.04 18.58 5.82
C SER A 92 12.51 19.87 6.50
N PRO A 93 13.27 20.51 7.39
CA PRO A 93 12.87 21.80 7.97
C PRO A 93 12.54 22.86 6.91
N LEU A 94 13.34 22.96 5.85
CA LEU A 94 13.07 23.83 4.70
C LEU A 94 11.79 23.43 3.98
N GLY A 95 11.55 22.11 3.85
CA GLY A 95 10.34 21.58 3.27
C GLY A 95 9.09 21.96 4.07
N ARG A 96 9.16 21.99 5.41
CA ARG A 96 8.05 22.43 6.26
C ARG A 96 7.70 23.90 6.04
N ILE A 97 8.72 24.77 5.94
CA ILE A 97 8.51 26.20 5.65
C ILE A 97 7.90 26.35 4.26
N ARG A 98 8.43 25.66 3.26
CA ARG A 98 7.89 25.70 1.90
C ARG A 98 6.43 25.18 1.85
N ASN A 99 6.12 24.08 2.52
CA ASN A 99 4.79 23.48 2.52
C ASN A 99 3.75 24.33 3.22
N PHE A 100 4.16 25.33 4.03
CA PHE A 100 3.26 26.33 4.59
C PHE A 100 2.75 27.28 3.50
N PHE A 101 3.56 27.62 2.52
CA PHE A 101 3.22 28.57 1.43
C PHE A 101 2.79 27.88 0.14
N TYR A 102 3.24 26.64 -0.10
CA TYR A 102 3.04 25.90 -1.32
C TYR A 102 2.62 24.47 -1.05
N LYS A 103 1.91 23.85 -1.99
CA LYS A 103 1.58 22.42 -1.90
C LYS A 103 2.86 21.57 -1.82
N PRO A 104 2.88 20.51 -1.02
CA PRO A 104 3.98 19.56 -1.01
C PRO A 104 4.13 18.90 -2.38
N PRO A 105 5.35 18.50 -2.78
CA PRO A 105 5.56 17.81 -4.04
C PRO A 105 4.81 16.47 -4.04
N VAL A 106 4.27 16.11 -5.18
CA VAL A 106 3.62 14.81 -5.38
C VAL A 106 4.71 13.74 -5.52
N ILE A 107 4.63 12.74 -4.66
CA ILE A 107 5.46 11.55 -4.75
C ILE A 107 4.66 10.45 -5.44
N ARG A 108 5.30 9.76 -6.37
CA ARG A 108 4.75 8.58 -7.04
C ARG A 108 5.41 7.32 -6.53
N LEU A 109 4.60 6.35 -6.20
CA LEU A 109 4.99 4.97 -5.95
C LEU A 109 4.88 4.21 -7.26
N GLN A 110 6.00 3.80 -7.82
CA GLN A 110 6.05 2.97 -9.01
C GLN A 110 6.28 1.53 -8.59
N LEU A 111 5.39 0.64 -9.00
CA LEU A 111 5.45 -0.79 -8.74
C LEU A 111 5.69 -1.53 -10.06
N GLN A 112 6.66 -2.41 -10.08
CA GLN A 112 6.89 -3.34 -11.18
C GLN A 112 6.47 -4.74 -10.74
N ASP A 113 5.64 -5.39 -11.52
CA ASP A 113 5.20 -6.76 -11.22
C ASP A 113 6.18 -7.83 -11.77
N ASP A 114 5.85 -9.08 -11.50
CA ASP A 114 6.57 -10.27 -11.94
C ASP A 114 6.55 -10.48 -13.47
N HIS A 115 5.68 -9.78 -14.20
CA HIS A 115 5.62 -9.77 -15.66
C HIS A 115 6.38 -8.59 -16.28
N GLY A 116 6.97 -7.73 -15.46
CA GLY A 116 7.67 -6.52 -15.90
C GLY A 116 6.76 -5.33 -16.14
N THR A 117 5.44 -5.45 -15.90
CA THR A 117 4.50 -4.34 -16.04
C THR A 117 4.73 -3.31 -14.95
N ILE A 118 4.82 -2.05 -15.33
CA ILE A 118 5.03 -0.95 -14.41
C ILE A 118 3.72 -0.19 -14.24
N THR A 119 3.29 -0.06 -12.98
CA THR A 119 2.14 0.76 -12.59
C THR A 119 2.60 1.86 -11.63
N SER A 120 2.10 3.08 -11.80
CA SER A 120 2.50 4.24 -11.02
C SER A 120 1.30 4.87 -10.32
N PHE A 121 1.42 5.08 -9.01
CA PHE A 121 0.38 5.65 -8.17
C PHE A 121 0.88 6.85 -7.40
N ARG A 122 0.00 7.77 -7.09
CA ARG A 122 0.28 8.86 -6.17
C ARG A 122 0.36 8.32 -4.74
N LEU A 123 1.43 8.70 -4.01
CA LEU A 123 1.66 8.35 -2.62
C LEU A 123 1.52 9.59 -1.72
N PRO A 124 0.37 9.81 -1.08
CA PRO A 124 0.21 10.87 -0.10
C PRO A 124 1.06 10.58 1.15
N GLN A 125 1.82 11.59 1.61
CA GLN A 125 2.76 11.43 2.74
C GLN A 125 2.12 10.84 4.01
N PRO A 126 0.96 11.31 4.49
CA PRO A 126 0.37 10.75 5.70
C PRO A 126 -0.04 9.28 5.56
N GLN A 127 -0.57 8.90 4.39
CA GLN A 127 -1.08 7.55 4.15
C GLN A 127 0.03 6.51 4.02
N GLY A 128 1.19 6.87 3.51
CA GLY A 128 2.35 5.98 3.47
C GLY A 128 2.78 5.47 4.84
N ARG A 129 2.62 6.28 5.89
CA ARG A 129 2.97 5.92 7.28
C ARG A 129 2.01 4.92 7.92
N THR A 130 0.72 4.95 7.57
CA THR A 130 -0.28 4.01 8.12
C THR A 130 -0.09 2.61 7.59
N GLY A 131 0.62 2.48 6.48
CA GLY A 131 0.88 1.23 5.80
C GLY A 131 -0.22 0.84 4.82
N PHE A 132 0.10 -0.10 3.93
CA PHE A 132 -0.79 -0.55 2.86
C PHE A 132 -0.37 -1.94 2.36
N ILE A 133 -1.26 -2.64 1.67
CA ILE A 133 -0.93 -3.88 0.98
C ILE A 133 -0.01 -3.54 -0.19
N LEU A 134 1.25 -3.95 -0.09
CA LEU A 134 2.26 -3.72 -1.14
C LEU A 134 2.19 -4.80 -2.23
N SER A 135 2.05 -6.06 -1.83
CA SER A 135 1.96 -7.22 -2.72
C SER A 135 0.90 -8.18 -2.19
N PRO A 136 -0.01 -8.67 -3.03
CA PRO A 136 -0.15 -8.38 -4.46
C PRO A 136 -0.63 -6.96 -4.74
N ILE A 137 -0.56 -6.55 -6.01
CA ILE A 137 -1.04 -5.23 -6.46
C ILE A 137 -2.56 -5.21 -6.44
N ILE A 138 -3.14 -4.32 -5.64
CA ILE A 138 -4.59 -4.10 -5.53
C ILE A 138 -4.95 -2.78 -6.19
N GLU A 139 -5.43 -2.84 -7.42
CA GLU A 139 -5.76 -1.64 -8.24
C GLU A 139 -7.25 -1.29 -8.23
N ASN A 140 -8.08 -2.28 -7.97
CA ASN A 140 -9.54 -2.16 -8.03
C ASN A 140 -10.23 -3.30 -7.29
N THR A 141 -11.55 -3.28 -7.31
CA THR A 141 -12.40 -4.31 -6.69
C THR A 141 -12.10 -5.72 -7.22
N ASP A 142 -11.84 -5.89 -8.53
CA ASP A 142 -11.60 -7.20 -9.13
C ASP A 142 -10.28 -7.80 -8.63
N THR A 143 -9.22 -7.00 -8.56
CA THR A 143 -7.93 -7.46 -8.02
C THR A 143 -8.01 -7.80 -6.54
N LEU A 144 -8.81 -7.05 -5.75
CA LEU A 144 -9.09 -7.40 -4.36
C LEU A 144 -9.91 -8.68 -4.24
N MET A 145 -10.88 -8.91 -5.13
CA MET A 145 -11.66 -10.16 -5.16
C MET A 145 -10.77 -11.37 -5.47
N ILE A 146 -9.90 -11.27 -6.47
CA ILE A 146 -8.95 -12.33 -6.84
C ILE A 146 -8.06 -12.66 -5.63
N PHE A 147 -7.53 -11.64 -4.98
CA PHE A 147 -6.74 -11.77 -3.77
C PHE A 147 -7.51 -12.46 -2.63
N SER A 148 -8.75 -12.03 -2.38
CA SER A 148 -9.60 -12.56 -1.31
C SER A 148 -10.01 -14.03 -1.51
N ARG A 149 -9.99 -14.50 -2.76
CA ARG A 149 -10.21 -15.91 -3.12
C ARG A 149 -8.93 -16.77 -3.04
N GLY A 150 -7.83 -16.21 -2.54
CA GLY A 150 -6.53 -16.91 -2.47
C GLY A 150 -5.91 -17.23 -3.84
N ARG A 151 -6.40 -16.57 -4.91
CA ARG A 151 -5.85 -16.77 -6.26
C ARG A 151 -4.62 -15.90 -6.47
N SER A 152 -3.74 -16.34 -7.37
CA SER A 152 -2.56 -15.57 -7.75
C SER A 152 -2.96 -14.24 -8.38
N ALA A 153 -2.66 -13.15 -7.66
CA ALA A 153 -2.71 -11.80 -8.19
C ALA A 153 -1.28 -11.36 -8.56
N ARG A 154 -1.16 -10.30 -9.36
CA ARG A 154 0.13 -9.73 -9.79
C ARG A 154 1.00 -9.40 -8.57
N ARG A 155 2.17 -10.01 -8.47
CA ARG A 155 3.10 -9.82 -7.35
C ARG A 155 4.07 -8.70 -7.66
N VAL A 156 4.43 -7.92 -6.64
CA VAL A 156 5.42 -6.86 -6.81
C VAL A 156 6.81 -7.45 -6.84
N HIS A 157 7.54 -7.20 -7.91
CA HIS A 157 8.96 -7.53 -8.09
C HIS A 157 9.86 -6.43 -7.52
N SER A 158 9.53 -5.17 -7.83
CA SER A 158 10.29 -4.02 -7.32
C SER A 158 9.40 -2.80 -7.11
N LEU A 159 9.86 -1.90 -6.24
CA LEU A 159 9.23 -0.60 -6.01
C LEU A 159 10.25 0.53 -6.16
N THR A 160 9.78 1.68 -6.67
CA THR A 160 10.58 2.89 -6.82
C THR A 160 9.76 4.10 -6.37
N LEU A 161 10.38 5.02 -5.66
CA LEU A 161 9.76 6.30 -5.31
C LEU A 161 10.27 7.37 -6.25
N LEU A 162 9.35 8.09 -6.89
CA LEU A 162 9.67 9.15 -7.84
C LEU A 162 9.00 10.46 -7.41
N ILE A 163 9.59 11.59 -7.78
CA ILE A 163 8.90 12.87 -7.74
C ILE A 163 8.12 13.01 -9.04
N ASP A 164 6.86 13.44 -8.95
CA ASP A 164 6.05 13.70 -10.13
C ASP A 164 6.78 14.63 -11.11
N PRO A 165 6.82 14.34 -12.42
CA PRO A 165 7.50 15.16 -13.39
C PRO A 165 7.11 16.64 -13.37
N ALA A 166 5.84 16.95 -13.07
CA ALA A 166 5.36 18.32 -12.96
C ALA A 166 6.00 19.08 -11.79
N ASP A 167 6.40 18.35 -10.74
CA ASP A 167 6.97 18.91 -9.51
C ASP A 167 8.50 18.88 -9.48
N GLN A 168 9.16 18.20 -10.41
CA GLN A 168 10.63 18.04 -10.41
C GLN A 168 11.40 19.36 -10.32
N LYS A 169 10.94 20.42 -10.99
CA LYS A 169 11.56 21.76 -10.95
C LYS A 169 11.35 22.51 -9.63
N TYR A 170 10.34 22.10 -8.83
CA TYR A 170 9.97 22.77 -7.58
C TYR A 170 10.29 21.95 -6.33
N ALA A 171 10.72 20.73 -6.51
CA ALA A 171 11.05 19.80 -5.44
C ALA A 171 12.54 19.45 -5.42
N PRO A 172 13.43 20.43 -5.14
CA PRO A 172 14.80 20.07 -4.89
C PRO A 172 14.85 19.04 -3.74
N VAL A 173 15.81 18.13 -3.77
CA VAL A 173 16.07 17.08 -2.78
C VAL A 173 16.08 17.63 -1.34
N ALA A 174 16.23 18.93 -1.16
CA ALA A 174 16.16 19.63 0.13
C ALA A 174 14.77 19.58 0.79
N VAL A 175 13.69 19.36 0.04
CA VAL A 175 12.32 19.29 0.60
C VAL A 175 12.01 17.94 1.20
N LEU A 176 12.51 16.89 0.57
CA LEU A 176 12.41 15.51 1.04
C LEU A 176 13.77 15.13 1.66
N GLY A 177 13.74 14.44 2.78
CA GLY A 177 14.96 13.86 3.33
C GLY A 177 15.67 13.00 2.27
N ARG A 178 17.01 12.94 2.34
CA ARG A 178 17.82 12.20 1.35
C ARG A 178 17.49 10.71 1.29
N ARG A 179 16.86 10.16 2.33
CA ARG A 179 16.50 8.74 2.43
C ARG A 179 15.12 8.59 3.04
N VAL A 180 14.32 7.73 2.46
CA VAL A 180 12.96 7.41 2.84
C VAL A 180 12.97 6.06 3.57
N PRO A 181 12.67 6.01 4.88
CA PRO A 181 12.51 4.75 5.60
C PRO A 181 11.34 3.94 5.03
N ILE A 182 11.64 2.68 4.71
CA ILE A 182 10.65 1.69 4.26
C ILE A 182 10.77 0.48 5.17
N VAL A 183 9.64 0.02 5.68
CA VAL A 183 9.56 -1.25 6.39
C VAL A 183 8.54 -2.13 5.72
N ILE A 184 8.91 -3.36 5.43
CA ILE A 184 8.09 -4.37 4.76
C ILE A 184 7.90 -5.53 5.74
N TRP A 185 6.66 -5.96 5.90
CA TRP A 185 6.27 -7.10 6.71
C TRP A 185 5.63 -8.16 5.84
N ALA A 186 5.95 -9.41 6.13
CA ALA A 186 5.12 -10.50 5.70
C ALA A 186 3.86 -10.53 6.57
N ARG A 187 2.74 -10.74 5.96
CA ARG A 187 1.48 -10.89 6.65
C ARG A 187 0.90 -12.25 6.34
N GLY A 188 0.80 -13.08 7.36
CA GLY A 188 -0.06 -14.24 7.30
C GLY A 188 -1.49 -13.75 7.13
N LEU A 189 -1.97 -13.73 5.89
CA LEU A 189 -3.40 -13.65 5.63
C LEU A 189 -3.90 -15.08 5.67
N THR A 190 -4.80 -15.36 6.56
CA THR A 190 -5.52 -16.63 6.55
C THR A 190 -6.41 -16.66 5.31
N TYR A 191 -5.93 -17.34 4.27
CA TYR A 191 -6.75 -17.69 3.13
C TYR A 191 -7.66 -18.85 3.55
N PHE A 192 -8.93 -18.73 3.31
CA PHE A 192 -9.90 -19.80 3.47
C PHE A 192 -10.50 -20.21 2.13
#